data_70ef83cff6f51f38c738c6dbb44c9892
#
_entry.id   70ef83cff6f51f38c738c6dbb44c9892
#
_cell.length_a   1.000
_cell.length_b   1.000
_cell.length_c   1.000
_cell.angle_alpha   90.00
_cell.angle_beta   90.00
_cell.angle_gamma   90.00
#
_symmetry.space_group_name_H-M   'P 1'
#
loop_
_entity.id
_entity.type
_entity.pdbx_description
1 polymer ?
#
loop_
_entity_poly.entity_id
_entity_poly.type
_entity_poly.pdbx_seq_one_letter_code
_entity_poly.pdbx_strand_id
1 'polypeptide(L)'
;MKDILVVGKLKEGAFEKFMGFMQSDEGMAERKKVADVTKTIASVSPDKSTVMFKIVVHDMTALHSFMDGSNPVSKPVFDEVMTAYEIYELAKV
;
A
#
# COMPACT_ATOMS: atom_id res chain seq x y z
N MET A 1 -1.06 15.86 -8.47
CA MET A 1 -0.38 14.63 -8.03
C MET A 1 0.37 14.89 -6.74
N LYS A 2 0.34 13.94 -5.84
CA LYS A 2 0.96 14.10 -4.53
C LYS A 2 1.99 13.01 -4.28
N ASP A 3 3.10 13.39 -3.66
CA ASP A 3 4.10 12.44 -3.17
C ASP A 3 3.66 11.97 -1.78
N ILE A 4 3.45 10.67 -1.65
CA ILE A 4 2.92 10.06 -0.43
C ILE A 4 3.83 8.92 0.01
N LEU A 5 4.06 8.83 1.31
CA LEU A 5 4.71 7.66 1.92
C LEU A 5 3.64 6.87 2.68
N VAL A 6 3.46 5.62 2.30
CA VAL A 6 2.59 4.68 3.04
C VAL A 6 3.47 3.73 3.81
N VAL A 7 3.24 3.61 5.11
CA VAL A 7 3.95 2.67 6.00
C VAL A 7 2.93 1.67 6.51
N GLY A 8 3.16 0.38 6.25
CA GLY A 8 2.28 -0.69 6.71
C GLY A 8 2.99 -1.63 7.66
N LYS A 9 2.31 -1.99 8.75
CA LYS A 9 2.79 -2.99 9.70
C LYS A 9 2.11 -4.31 9.39
N LEU A 10 2.89 -5.36 9.19
CA LEU A 10 2.38 -6.68 8.82
C LEU A 10 2.40 -7.64 10.01
N LYS A 11 1.47 -8.57 10.01
CA LYS A 11 1.50 -9.70 10.94
C LYS A 11 2.70 -10.59 10.61
N GLU A 12 3.21 -11.29 11.62
CA GLU A 12 4.32 -12.22 11.43
C GLU A 12 3.99 -13.25 10.35
N GLY A 13 4.92 -13.45 9.42
CA GLY A 13 4.75 -14.39 8.31
C GLY A 13 3.82 -13.95 7.20
N ALA A 14 3.29 -12.73 7.23
CA ALA A 14 2.29 -12.27 6.27
C ALA A 14 2.88 -11.60 5.02
N PHE A 15 4.20 -11.36 4.98
CA PHE A 15 4.83 -10.61 3.90
C PHE A 15 4.57 -11.21 2.52
N GLU A 16 4.73 -12.52 2.37
CA GLU A 16 4.56 -13.20 1.08
C GLU A 16 3.14 -13.06 0.55
N LYS A 17 2.14 -13.20 1.43
CA LYS A 17 0.75 -13.04 1.07
C LYS A 17 0.43 -11.61 0.67
N PHE A 18 0.96 -10.64 1.43
CA PHE A 18 0.81 -9.22 1.12
C PHE A 18 1.38 -8.91 -0.27
N MET A 19 2.62 -9.29 -0.53
CA MET A 19 3.27 -9.03 -1.83
C MET A 19 2.59 -9.77 -2.97
N GLY A 20 2.13 -11.00 -2.72
CA GLY A 20 1.38 -11.78 -3.70
C GLY A 20 0.13 -11.03 -4.16
N PHE A 21 -0.62 -10.42 -3.24
CA PHE A 21 -1.76 -9.59 -3.58
C PHE A 21 -1.33 -8.33 -4.33
N MET A 22 -0.33 -7.62 -3.82
CA MET A 22 0.11 -6.34 -4.41
C MET A 22 0.59 -6.50 -5.85
N GLN A 23 1.14 -7.67 -6.20
CA GLN A 23 1.64 -7.98 -7.53
C GLN A 23 0.63 -8.76 -8.38
N SER A 24 -0.51 -9.15 -7.82
CA SER A 24 -1.56 -9.84 -8.58
C SER A 24 -2.22 -8.89 -9.57
N ASP A 25 -2.92 -9.44 -10.57
CA ASP A 25 -3.65 -8.64 -11.55
C ASP A 25 -4.70 -7.76 -10.85
N GLU A 26 -5.42 -8.31 -9.87
CA GLU A 26 -6.41 -7.57 -9.10
C GLU A 26 -5.78 -6.46 -8.28
N GLY A 27 -4.70 -6.76 -7.56
CA GLY A 27 -3.98 -5.78 -6.76
C GLY A 27 -3.39 -4.67 -7.61
N MET A 28 -2.78 -5.01 -8.74
CA MET A 28 -2.22 -4.02 -9.66
C MET A 28 -3.29 -3.13 -10.26
N ALA A 29 -4.45 -3.69 -10.61
CA ALA A 29 -5.56 -2.90 -11.15
C ALA A 29 -6.04 -1.84 -10.15
N GLU A 30 -6.16 -2.22 -8.86
CA GLU A 30 -6.54 -1.28 -7.81
C GLU A 30 -5.45 -0.25 -7.54
N ARG A 31 -4.19 -0.65 -7.56
CA ARG A 31 -3.05 0.26 -7.35
C ARG A 31 -2.99 1.33 -8.44
N LYS A 32 -3.28 0.96 -9.69
CA LYS A 32 -3.30 1.90 -10.82
C LYS A 32 -4.39 2.96 -10.68
N LYS A 33 -5.49 2.66 -10.01
CA LYS A 33 -6.53 3.64 -9.72
C LYS A 33 -6.08 4.69 -8.71
N VAL A 34 -5.12 4.34 -7.87
CA VAL A 34 -4.62 5.18 -6.78
C VAL A 34 -3.45 6.05 -7.24
N ALA A 35 -2.47 5.46 -7.93
CA ALA A 35 -1.17 6.07 -8.14
C ALA A 35 -0.53 5.61 -9.45
N ASP A 36 0.52 6.34 -9.85
CA ASP A 36 1.37 5.93 -10.96
C ASP A 36 2.31 4.83 -10.48
N VAL A 37 1.97 3.58 -10.80
CA VAL A 37 2.74 2.42 -10.36
C VAL A 37 4.16 2.38 -10.91
N THR A 38 4.43 3.06 -12.03
CA THR A 38 5.78 3.12 -12.59
C THR A 38 6.73 3.97 -11.77
N LYS A 39 6.19 4.82 -10.89
CA LYS A 39 6.97 5.72 -10.01
C LYS A 39 6.98 5.25 -8.56
N THR A 40 6.45 4.08 -8.28
CA THR A 40 6.42 3.52 -6.93
C THR A 40 7.79 3.01 -6.52
N ILE A 41 8.24 3.41 -5.33
CA ILE A 41 9.45 2.89 -4.71
C ILE A 41 9.03 2.11 -3.47
N ALA A 42 9.24 0.80 -3.50
CA ALA A 42 8.86 -0.09 -2.41
C ALA A 42 10.09 -0.49 -1.60
N SER A 43 9.94 -0.54 -0.29
CA SER A 43 10.97 -0.98 0.64
C SER A 43 10.34 -1.86 1.71
N VAL A 44 11.16 -2.71 2.31
CA VAL A 44 10.73 -3.59 3.39
C VAL A 44 11.81 -3.64 4.46
N SER A 45 11.40 -3.73 5.73
CA SER A 45 12.35 -3.91 6.83
C SER A 45 13.02 -5.29 6.73
N PRO A 46 14.24 -5.46 7.29
CA PRO A 46 14.95 -6.75 7.22
C PRO A 46 14.16 -7.93 7.78
N ASP A 47 13.34 -7.70 8.80
CA ASP A 47 12.50 -8.73 9.41
C ASP A 47 11.14 -8.90 8.72
N LYS A 48 10.88 -8.14 7.66
CA LYS A 48 9.64 -8.16 6.88
C LYS A 48 8.38 -7.84 7.66
N SER A 49 8.52 -7.11 8.77
CA SER A 49 7.39 -6.67 9.59
C SER A 49 6.81 -5.33 9.15
N THR A 50 7.57 -4.55 8.40
CA THR A 50 7.17 -3.20 7.97
C THR A 50 7.44 -3.02 6.49
N VAL A 51 6.43 -2.56 5.76
CA VAL A 51 6.58 -2.21 4.34
C VAL A 51 6.40 -0.71 4.19
N MET A 52 7.14 -0.12 3.25
CA MET A 52 7.09 1.30 2.96
C MET A 52 6.99 1.49 1.46
N PHE A 53 6.05 2.34 1.04
CA PHE A 53 5.84 2.65 -0.37
C PHE A 53 5.87 4.16 -0.55
N LYS A 54 6.85 4.66 -1.30
CA LYS A 54 6.81 6.04 -1.76
C LYS A 54 6.11 6.03 -3.11
N ILE A 55 4.96 6.70 -3.20
CA ILE A 55 4.08 6.65 -4.36
C ILE A 55 3.70 8.05 -4.82
N VAL A 56 3.38 8.16 -6.11
CA VAL A 56 2.86 9.40 -6.70
C VAL A 56 1.36 9.20 -6.90
N VAL A 57 0.57 9.79 -6.01
CA VAL A 57 -0.88 9.56 -5.93
C VAL A 57 -1.63 10.55 -6.84
N HIS A 58 -2.52 10.03 -7.68
CA HIS A 58 -3.41 10.86 -8.51
C HIS A 58 -4.85 10.87 -8.00
N ASP A 59 -5.21 10.00 -7.04
CA ASP A 59 -6.54 9.95 -6.43
C ASP A 59 -6.42 9.61 -4.94
N MET A 60 -6.46 10.63 -4.08
CA MET A 60 -6.34 10.44 -2.63
C MET A 60 -7.53 9.70 -2.04
N THR A 61 -8.73 9.91 -2.58
CA THR A 61 -9.91 9.18 -2.11
C THR A 61 -9.75 7.68 -2.35
N ALA A 62 -9.24 7.31 -3.54
CA ALA A 62 -8.96 5.91 -3.85
C ALA A 62 -7.87 5.33 -2.94
N LEU A 63 -6.85 6.12 -2.59
CA LEU A 63 -5.82 5.66 -1.65
C LEU A 63 -6.42 5.36 -0.28
N HIS A 64 -7.21 6.28 0.27
CA HIS A 64 -7.85 6.07 1.57
C HIS A 64 -8.75 4.83 1.55
N SER A 65 -9.55 4.66 0.51
CA SER A 65 -10.42 3.48 0.37
C SER A 65 -9.61 2.19 0.29
N PHE A 66 -8.48 2.23 -0.42
CA PHE A 66 -7.60 1.07 -0.56
C PHE A 66 -7.02 0.62 0.78
N MET A 67 -6.74 1.56 1.68
CA MET A 67 -6.10 1.29 2.97
C MET A 67 -7.08 1.07 4.12
N ASP A 68 -8.24 1.71 4.12
CA ASP A 68 -9.12 1.78 5.30
C ASP A 68 -10.20 0.70 5.36
N GLY A 69 -10.22 -0.23 4.40
CA GLY A 69 -11.20 -1.31 4.35
C GLY A 69 -12.47 -0.97 3.57
N SER A 70 -12.53 0.19 2.91
CA SER A 70 -13.67 0.55 2.07
C SER A 70 -13.60 -0.10 0.69
N ASN A 71 -12.40 -0.46 0.23
CA ASN A 71 -12.21 -1.11 -1.06
C ASN A 71 -12.46 -2.62 -0.92
N PRO A 72 -13.47 -3.18 -1.60
CA PRO A 72 -13.82 -4.59 -1.44
C PRO A 72 -12.77 -5.57 -1.97
N VAL A 73 -11.84 -5.11 -2.82
CA VAL A 73 -10.75 -5.94 -3.35
C VAL A 73 -9.60 -6.06 -2.35
N SER A 74 -9.18 -4.94 -1.75
CA SER A 74 -8.06 -4.93 -0.82
C SER A 74 -8.44 -5.35 0.60
N LYS A 75 -9.68 -5.08 1.02
CA LYS A 75 -10.12 -5.33 2.40
C LYS A 75 -9.84 -6.75 2.90
N PRO A 76 -10.24 -7.83 2.18
CA PRO A 76 -10.04 -9.18 2.71
C PRO A 76 -8.57 -9.51 2.97
N VAL A 77 -7.68 -9.03 2.11
CA VAL A 77 -6.24 -9.30 2.24
C VAL A 77 -5.65 -8.45 3.37
N PHE A 78 -5.94 -7.15 3.38
CA PHE A 78 -5.37 -6.25 4.38
C PHE A 78 -5.87 -6.55 5.79
N ASP A 79 -7.11 -6.96 5.96
CA ASP A 79 -7.64 -7.41 7.26
C ASP A 79 -6.86 -8.63 7.78
N GLU A 80 -6.40 -9.49 6.87
CA GLU A 80 -5.66 -10.70 7.24
C GLU A 80 -4.18 -10.45 7.49
N VAL A 81 -3.53 -9.55 6.74
CA VAL A 81 -2.07 -9.42 6.74
C VAL A 81 -1.55 -8.19 7.48
N MET A 82 -2.36 -7.15 7.65
CA MET A 82 -1.88 -5.85 8.17
C MET A 82 -2.48 -5.55 9.54
N THR A 83 -1.63 -5.07 10.47
CA THR A 83 -2.07 -4.70 11.82
C THR A 83 -2.31 -3.20 11.97
N ALA A 84 -1.57 -2.39 11.19
CA ALA A 84 -1.68 -0.93 11.25
C ALA A 84 -1.06 -0.34 10.00
N TYR A 85 -1.41 0.90 9.69
CA TYR A 85 -0.76 1.64 8.62
C TYR A 85 -0.75 3.13 8.93
N GLU A 86 0.15 3.86 8.25
CA GLU A 86 0.23 5.32 8.32
C GLU A 86 0.42 5.87 6.91
N ILE A 87 -0.14 7.05 6.66
CA ILE A 87 -0.04 7.75 5.38
C ILE A 87 0.54 9.13 5.65
N TYR A 88 1.66 9.45 5.00
CA TYR A 88 2.34 10.73 5.13
C TYR A 88 2.36 11.46 3.79
N GLU A 89 1.93 12.71 3.78
CA GLU A 89 2.13 13.57 2.62
C GLU A 89 3.54 14.15 2.70
N LEU A 90 4.28 14.05 1.60
CA LEU A 90 5.67 14.50 1.52
C LEU A 90 5.74 15.84 0.81
N ALA A 91 6.50 16.76 1.37
CA ALA A 91 6.78 18.05 0.77
C ALA A 91 8.29 18.25 0.64
N LYS A 92 8.70 19.00 -0.37
CA LYS A 92 10.11 19.37 -0.52
C LYS A 92 10.49 20.43 0.50
N VAL A 93 11.69 20.29 1.03
CA VAL A 93 12.28 21.27 1.95
C VAL A 93 13.25 22.17 1.24
#